data_81132828c632f565570a668a3cad14f5
#
_entry.id   81132828c632f565570a668a3cad14f5
#
_cell.length_a   1.000
_cell.length_b   1.000
_cell.length_c   1.000
_cell.angle_alpha   90.00
_cell.angle_beta   90.00
_cell.angle_gamma   90.00
#
_symmetry.space_group_name_H-M   'P 1'
#
loop_
_entity.id
_entity.type
_entity.pdbx_description
1 polymer ?
#
loop_
_entity_poly.entity_id
_entity_poly.type
_entity_poly.pdbx_seq_one_letter_code
_entity_poly.pdbx_strand_id
1 'polypeptide(L)'
;PKGVLNVVAGSSASSISSPILQDRRLRKVSFTGSTPVGVRLMKDAADNVLRTSMELGGNAPLIVFEDADLDAAVEGAFAAKMRNMGEACTAANRFLVHEDVAEEFTQKFVAKLEALKPLRGTDPESTLGPIVDEGARDDIDQLVQDAVAAGGEVLTGGHKIEGDGYFYAPTAIKVETVSYTHLRA
;
A
#
# COMPACT_ATOMS: atom_id res chain seq x y z
N PRO A 1 25.96 -5.82 24.17
CA PRO A 1 27.34 -5.42 23.93
C PRO A 1 27.44 -4.49 22.72
N LYS A 2 28.44 -3.61 22.71
CA LYS A 2 28.71 -2.73 21.58
C LYS A 2 28.98 -3.54 20.31
N GLY A 3 28.44 -3.10 19.17
CA GLY A 3 28.63 -3.74 17.86
C GLY A 3 27.66 -4.90 17.54
N VAL A 4 26.80 -5.29 18.49
CA VAL A 4 25.77 -6.33 18.23
C VAL A 4 24.64 -5.78 17.37
N LEU A 5 24.24 -4.52 17.56
CA LEU A 5 23.29 -3.80 16.76
C LEU A 5 23.91 -2.52 16.22
N ASN A 6 23.85 -2.32 14.91
CA ASN A 6 24.33 -1.13 14.24
C ASN A 6 23.25 -0.59 13.31
N VAL A 7 23.08 0.73 13.27
CA VAL A 7 22.16 1.42 12.38
C VAL A 7 22.96 2.29 11.43
N VAL A 8 22.73 2.12 10.13
CA VAL A 8 23.39 2.90 9.07
C VAL A 8 22.28 3.55 8.26
N ALA A 9 22.20 4.87 8.29
CA ALA A 9 21.26 5.65 7.49
C ALA A 9 21.99 6.27 6.28
N GLY A 10 21.28 6.37 5.16
CA GLY A 10 21.83 7.01 3.96
C GLY A 10 20.79 7.14 2.85
N SER A 11 21.03 8.05 1.93
CA SER A 11 20.14 8.31 0.78
C SER A 11 20.33 7.31 -0.38
N SER A 12 21.42 6.53 -0.39
CA SER A 12 21.69 5.53 -1.41
C SER A 12 21.74 4.13 -0.80
N ALA A 13 20.61 3.40 -0.93
CA ALA A 13 20.51 2.05 -0.38
C ALA A 13 21.58 1.09 -0.95
N SER A 14 21.88 1.17 -2.23
CA SER A 14 22.86 0.30 -2.89
C SER A 14 24.29 0.56 -2.41
N SER A 15 24.66 1.81 -2.13
CA SER A 15 26.01 2.13 -1.62
C SER A 15 26.25 1.55 -0.23
N ILE A 16 25.19 1.33 0.55
CA ILE A 16 25.23 0.72 1.88
C ILE A 16 25.17 -0.81 1.77
N SER A 17 24.19 -1.33 1.02
CA SER A 17 23.89 -2.76 1.00
C SER A 17 24.90 -3.57 0.18
N SER A 18 25.41 -3.06 -0.96
CA SER A 18 26.28 -3.83 -1.83
C SER A 18 27.59 -4.30 -1.17
N PRO A 19 28.34 -3.45 -0.46
CA PRO A 19 29.54 -3.91 0.24
C PRO A 19 29.23 -4.95 1.33
N ILE A 20 28.09 -4.82 1.99
CA ILE A 20 27.66 -5.75 3.06
C ILE A 20 27.30 -7.12 2.46
N LEU A 21 26.55 -7.12 1.36
CA LEU A 21 26.15 -8.36 0.66
C LEU A 21 27.34 -9.15 0.09
N GLN A 22 28.42 -8.46 -0.28
CA GLN A 22 29.65 -9.06 -0.79
C GLN A 22 30.58 -9.58 0.33
N ASP A 23 30.34 -9.18 1.58
CA ASP A 23 31.18 -9.61 2.71
C ASP A 23 30.91 -11.07 3.07
N ARG A 24 31.94 -11.92 2.97
CA ARG A 24 31.85 -13.35 3.26
C ARG A 24 31.48 -13.69 4.72
N ARG A 25 31.50 -12.74 5.62
CA ARG A 25 31.05 -12.89 7.01
C ARG A 25 29.55 -12.82 7.16
N LEU A 26 28.84 -12.23 6.17
CA LEU A 26 27.38 -12.17 6.17
C LEU A 26 26.78 -13.58 6.11
N ARG A 27 25.69 -13.82 6.79
CA ARG A 27 25.03 -15.13 6.85
C ARG A 27 23.57 -15.08 6.48
N LYS A 28 22.93 -13.93 6.67
CA LYS A 28 21.49 -13.78 6.42
C LYS A 28 21.17 -12.34 6.01
N VAL A 29 20.23 -12.22 5.07
CA VAL A 29 19.58 -10.96 4.70
C VAL A 29 18.10 -11.06 5.05
N SER A 30 17.59 -10.07 5.80
CA SER A 30 16.16 -9.86 5.99
C SER A 30 15.80 -8.52 5.37
N PHE A 31 14.71 -8.49 4.63
CA PHE A 31 14.26 -7.30 3.91
C PHE A 31 12.75 -7.17 3.98
N THR A 32 12.29 -5.94 4.18
CA THR A 32 10.89 -5.57 4.04
C THR A 32 10.80 -4.43 3.03
N GLY A 33 10.00 -4.59 1.98
CA GLY A 33 9.84 -3.57 0.95
C GLY A 33 9.22 -4.13 -0.34
N SER A 34 9.49 -3.48 -1.48
CA SER A 34 8.88 -3.86 -2.74
C SER A 34 9.41 -5.19 -3.29
N THR A 35 8.55 -5.94 -3.98
CA THR A 35 8.90 -7.21 -4.61
C THR A 35 10.08 -7.11 -5.59
N PRO A 36 10.18 -6.09 -6.48
CA PRO A 36 11.33 -5.94 -7.37
C PRO A 36 12.66 -5.81 -6.64
N VAL A 37 12.69 -5.06 -5.54
CA VAL A 37 13.90 -4.91 -4.71
C VAL A 37 14.22 -6.21 -3.99
N GLY A 38 13.23 -6.92 -3.45
CA GLY A 38 13.41 -8.22 -2.82
C GLY A 38 14.01 -9.25 -3.78
N VAL A 39 13.50 -9.32 -5.02
CA VAL A 39 14.03 -10.19 -6.08
C VAL A 39 15.50 -9.87 -6.38
N ARG A 40 15.85 -8.59 -6.46
CA ARG A 40 17.24 -8.17 -6.67
C ARG A 40 18.14 -8.61 -5.52
N LEU A 41 17.72 -8.35 -4.27
CA LEU A 41 18.49 -8.76 -3.08
C LEU A 41 18.67 -10.28 -2.98
N MET A 42 17.66 -11.06 -3.39
CA MET A 42 17.78 -12.52 -3.45
C MET A 42 18.80 -12.97 -4.48
N LYS A 43 18.86 -12.32 -5.64
CA LYS A 43 19.90 -12.59 -6.66
C LYS A 43 21.28 -12.29 -6.13
N ASP A 44 21.47 -11.12 -5.50
CA ASP A 44 22.75 -10.73 -4.92
C ASP A 44 23.15 -11.66 -3.75
N ALA A 45 22.18 -12.15 -2.98
CA ALA A 45 22.42 -13.08 -1.88
C ALA A 45 22.84 -14.49 -2.35
N ALA A 46 22.46 -14.89 -3.57
CA ALA A 46 22.79 -16.20 -4.12
C ALA A 46 24.30 -16.38 -4.35
N ASP A 47 25.03 -15.33 -4.65
CA ASP A 47 26.50 -15.38 -4.88
C ASP A 47 27.26 -15.92 -3.67
N ASN A 48 26.77 -15.68 -2.47
CA ASN A 48 27.37 -16.15 -1.22
C ASN A 48 26.48 -17.19 -0.48
N VAL A 49 25.45 -17.70 -1.14
CA VAL A 49 24.49 -18.69 -0.60
C VAL A 49 23.91 -18.21 0.75
N LEU A 50 23.54 -16.95 0.83
CA LEU A 50 22.98 -16.35 2.05
C LEU A 50 21.55 -16.85 2.32
N ARG A 51 21.20 -17.00 3.59
CA ARG A 51 19.80 -17.16 3.97
C ARG A 51 19.05 -15.85 3.72
N THR A 52 17.85 -15.94 3.20
CA THR A 52 16.97 -14.77 2.97
C THR A 52 15.67 -14.91 3.73
N SER A 53 15.17 -13.79 4.25
CA SER A 53 13.80 -13.63 4.74
C SER A 53 13.24 -12.36 4.10
N MET A 54 12.21 -12.53 3.27
CA MET A 54 11.65 -11.44 2.46
C MET A 54 10.19 -11.20 2.85
N GLU A 55 9.93 -10.00 3.34
CA GLU A 55 8.58 -9.46 3.57
C GLU A 55 8.29 -8.45 2.48
N LEU A 56 7.40 -8.81 1.57
CA LEU A 56 7.20 -8.08 0.32
C LEU A 56 5.77 -7.54 0.22
N GLY A 57 5.51 -6.73 -0.80
CA GLY A 57 4.20 -6.19 -1.06
C GLY A 57 3.17 -7.25 -1.39
N GLY A 58 1.91 -6.89 -1.21
CA GLY A 58 0.76 -7.74 -1.50
C GLY A 58 -0.42 -6.95 -2.03
N ASN A 59 -1.45 -7.67 -2.48
CA ASN A 59 -2.71 -7.11 -2.96
C ASN A 59 -3.88 -7.92 -2.38
N ALA A 60 -4.04 -7.82 -1.06
CA ALA A 60 -4.97 -8.64 -0.31
C ALA A 60 -6.43 -8.44 -0.75
N PRO A 61 -7.19 -9.51 -0.98
CA PRO A 61 -8.63 -9.43 -1.18
C PRO A 61 -9.36 -9.35 0.16
N LEU A 62 -10.49 -8.63 0.17
CA LEU A 62 -11.50 -8.69 1.21
C LEU A 62 -12.81 -9.13 0.56
N ILE A 63 -13.48 -10.13 1.13
CA ILE A 63 -14.68 -10.72 0.55
C ILE A 63 -15.85 -10.48 1.48
N VAL A 64 -16.97 -9.98 0.93
CA VAL A 64 -18.22 -9.76 1.66
C VAL A 64 -19.33 -10.56 0.99
N PHE A 65 -19.90 -11.51 1.73
CA PHE A 65 -21.03 -12.32 1.27
C PHE A 65 -22.36 -11.64 1.58
N GLU A 66 -23.44 -12.18 0.99
CA GLU A 66 -24.80 -11.64 1.10
C GLU A 66 -25.39 -11.67 2.52
N ASP A 67 -24.93 -12.60 3.35
CA ASP A 67 -25.36 -12.78 4.74
C ASP A 67 -24.49 -12.04 5.77
N ALA A 68 -23.56 -11.19 5.31
CA ALA A 68 -22.69 -10.45 6.19
C ALA A 68 -23.45 -9.33 6.95
N ASP A 69 -23.05 -9.10 8.21
CA ASP A 69 -23.38 -7.85 8.90
C ASP A 69 -22.64 -6.71 8.20
N LEU A 70 -23.37 -5.91 7.40
CA LEU A 70 -22.75 -4.88 6.55
C LEU A 70 -22.10 -3.76 7.35
N ASP A 71 -22.61 -3.39 8.50
CA ASP A 71 -22.00 -2.36 9.32
C ASP A 71 -20.65 -2.84 9.88
N ALA A 72 -20.60 -4.07 10.38
CA ALA A 72 -19.36 -4.69 10.81
C ALA A 72 -18.39 -4.94 9.64
N ALA A 73 -18.89 -5.33 8.47
CA ALA A 73 -18.08 -5.54 7.27
C ALA A 73 -17.43 -4.24 6.78
N VAL A 74 -18.18 -3.12 6.77
CA VAL A 74 -17.66 -1.80 6.39
C VAL A 74 -16.61 -1.30 7.38
N GLU A 75 -16.84 -1.46 8.69
CA GLU A 75 -15.85 -1.11 9.71
C GLU A 75 -14.56 -1.93 9.54
N GLY A 76 -14.69 -3.23 9.36
CA GLY A 76 -13.57 -4.14 9.12
C GLY A 76 -12.82 -3.80 7.82
N ALA A 77 -13.53 -3.54 6.75
CA ALA A 77 -12.97 -3.13 5.46
C ALA A 77 -12.20 -1.81 5.56
N PHE A 78 -12.79 -0.82 6.24
CA PHE A 78 -12.15 0.47 6.49
C PHE A 78 -10.87 0.33 7.30
N ALA A 79 -10.91 -0.43 8.40
CA ALA A 79 -9.74 -0.70 9.22
C ALA A 79 -8.66 -1.49 8.45
N ALA A 80 -9.06 -2.49 7.64
CA ALA A 80 -8.14 -3.29 6.82
C ALA A 80 -7.45 -2.47 5.73
N LYS A 81 -8.13 -1.43 5.19
CA LYS A 81 -7.54 -0.57 4.15
C LYS A 81 -6.84 0.64 4.72
N MET A 82 -7.50 1.39 5.61
CA MET A 82 -7.05 2.75 5.94
C MET A 82 -6.04 2.80 7.09
N ARG A 83 -5.78 1.68 7.77
CA ARG A 83 -4.68 1.62 8.74
C ARG A 83 -3.36 2.00 8.06
N ASN A 84 -2.62 2.92 8.67
CA ASN A 84 -1.38 3.45 8.13
C ASN A 84 -1.55 3.99 6.68
N MET A 85 -2.65 4.70 6.43
CA MET A 85 -2.99 5.31 5.12
C MET A 85 -3.10 4.31 3.95
N GLY A 86 -3.27 3.03 4.25
CA GLY A 86 -3.32 1.97 3.25
C GLY A 86 -1.94 1.51 2.74
N GLU A 87 -0.87 2.02 3.31
CA GLU A 87 0.52 1.69 2.93
C GLU A 87 1.07 0.48 3.70
N ALA A 88 0.22 -0.48 4.05
CA ALA A 88 0.62 -1.72 4.69
C ALA A 88 0.63 -2.89 3.69
N CYS A 89 1.62 -3.78 3.78
CA CYS A 89 1.70 -4.98 2.95
C CYS A 89 0.47 -5.91 3.07
N THR A 90 -0.30 -5.77 4.15
CA THR A 90 -1.55 -6.52 4.41
C THR A 90 -2.80 -5.71 4.13
N ALA A 91 -2.69 -4.47 3.60
CA ALA A 91 -3.85 -3.65 3.31
C ALA A 91 -4.76 -4.32 2.26
N ALA A 92 -6.07 -4.31 2.51
CA ALA A 92 -7.04 -4.77 1.55
C ALA A 92 -7.14 -3.78 0.39
N ASN A 93 -6.75 -4.21 -0.80
CA ASN A 93 -6.79 -3.38 -2.01
C ASN A 93 -7.92 -3.78 -2.96
N ARG A 94 -8.46 -4.99 -2.80
CA ARG A 94 -9.55 -5.53 -3.63
C ARG A 94 -10.71 -5.93 -2.73
N PHE A 95 -11.86 -5.33 -2.99
CA PHE A 95 -13.09 -5.63 -2.29
C PHE A 95 -14.00 -6.42 -3.24
N LEU A 96 -14.24 -7.69 -2.94
CA LEU A 96 -15.11 -8.59 -3.67
C LEU A 96 -16.41 -8.70 -2.87
N VAL A 97 -17.41 -7.98 -3.31
CA VAL A 97 -18.69 -7.85 -2.59
C VAL A 97 -19.79 -8.54 -3.39
N HIS A 98 -20.59 -9.39 -2.73
CA HIS A 98 -21.73 -10.04 -3.36
C HIS A 98 -22.71 -9.00 -3.95
N GLU A 99 -23.29 -9.27 -5.12
CA GLU A 99 -24.10 -8.31 -5.86
C GLU A 99 -25.29 -7.78 -5.08
N ASP A 100 -25.95 -8.62 -4.26
CA ASP A 100 -27.13 -8.26 -3.48
C ASP A 100 -26.84 -7.20 -2.39
N VAL A 101 -25.60 -7.09 -1.95
CA VAL A 101 -25.19 -6.15 -0.88
C VAL A 101 -24.16 -5.13 -1.37
N ALA A 102 -23.75 -5.19 -2.63
CA ALA A 102 -22.67 -4.37 -3.17
C ALA A 102 -22.98 -2.89 -3.14
N GLU A 103 -24.22 -2.50 -3.46
CA GLU A 103 -24.61 -1.09 -3.47
C GLU A 103 -24.59 -0.48 -2.06
N GLU A 104 -25.22 -1.15 -1.09
CA GLU A 104 -25.27 -0.66 0.30
C GLU A 104 -23.86 -0.63 0.93
N PHE A 105 -23.07 -1.70 0.73
CA PHE A 105 -21.69 -1.73 1.19
C PHE A 105 -20.89 -0.55 0.61
N THR A 106 -20.99 -0.33 -0.70
CA THR A 106 -20.26 0.72 -1.41
C THR A 106 -20.63 2.10 -0.87
N GLN A 107 -21.91 2.40 -0.72
CA GLN A 107 -22.37 3.69 -0.19
C GLN A 107 -21.81 3.96 1.22
N LYS A 108 -21.91 2.98 2.11
CA LYS A 108 -21.38 3.09 3.48
C LYS A 108 -19.86 3.25 3.51
N PHE A 109 -19.13 2.49 2.67
CA PHE A 109 -17.67 2.54 2.61
C PHE A 109 -17.17 3.87 2.04
N VAL A 110 -17.77 4.36 0.96
CA VAL A 110 -17.46 5.66 0.35
C VAL A 110 -17.69 6.79 1.34
N ALA A 111 -18.80 6.79 2.06
CA ALA A 111 -19.08 7.80 3.08
C ALA A 111 -18.00 7.86 4.17
N LYS A 112 -17.41 6.72 4.55
CA LYS A 112 -16.29 6.68 5.48
C LYS A 112 -14.99 7.26 4.89
N LEU A 113 -14.72 7.00 3.62
CA LEU A 113 -13.55 7.58 2.95
C LEU A 113 -13.68 9.10 2.83
N GLU A 114 -14.86 9.60 2.49
CA GLU A 114 -15.14 11.04 2.37
C GLU A 114 -15.07 11.78 3.70
N ALA A 115 -15.31 11.08 4.81
CA ALA A 115 -15.17 11.66 6.15
C ALA A 115 -13.69 11.85 6.58
N LEU A 116 -12.74 11.28 5.86
CA LEU A 116 -11.31 11.44 6.16
C LEU A 116 -10.85 12.86 5.87
N LYS A 117 -9.97 13.36 6.74
CA LYS A 117 -9.36 14.68 6.62
C LYS A 117 -7.86 14.52 6.33
N PRO A 118 -7.45 14.62 5.05
CA PRO A 118 -6.04 14.60 4.65
C PRO A 118 -5.36 15.90 5.09
N LEU A 119 -4.68 15.88 6.23
CA LEU A 119 -4.01 17.02 6.84
C LEU A 119 -2.63 16.60 7.35
N ARG A 120 -1.80 17.59 7.70
CA ARG A 120 -0.51 17.34 8.34
C ARG A 120 -0.70 16.57 9.66
N GLY A 121 0.18 15.61 9.97
CA GLY A 121 0.09 14.81 11.19
C GLY A 121 0.23 15.60 12.50
N THR A 122 0.61 16.87 12.43
CA THR A 122 0.62 17.81 13.57
C THR A 122 -0.71 18.53 13.77
N ASP A 123 -1.64 18.41 12.83
CA ASP A 123 -2.99 18.96 12.94
C ASP A 123 -3.85 18.00 13.77
N PRO A 124 -4.50 18.46 14.84
CA PRO A 124 -5.32 17.61 15.70
C PRO A 124 -6.56 17.02 15.00
N GLU A 125 -6.98 17.60 13.87
CA GLU A 125 -8.09 17.09 13.08
C GLU A 125 -7.65 16.11 11.98
N SER A 126 -6.33 15.91 11.80
CA SER A 126 -5.81 15.00 10.78
C SER A 126 -6.22 13.56 11.06
N THR A 127 -6.87 12.95 10.07
CA THR A 127 -7.19 11.51 10.09
C THR A 127 -6.48 10.74 8.98
N LEU A 128 -5.80 11.45 8.06
CA LEU A 128 -5.01 10.89 6.99
C LEU A 128 -3.80 11.78 6.72
N GLY A 129 -2.60 11.17 6.68
CA GLY A 129 -1.35 11.85 6.36
C GLY A 129 -1.08 11.98 4.86
N PRO A 130 0.07 12.60 4.48
CA PRO A 130 0.52 12.67 3.10
C PRO A 130 1.15 11.34 2.65
N ILE A 131 1.22 11.14 1.34
CA ILE A 131 2.04 10.10 0.69
C ILE A 131 3.53 10.40 0.96
N VAL A 132 4.37 9.37 0.93
CA VAL A 132 5.77 9.44 1.34
C VAL A 132 6.62 10.45 0.56
N ASP A 133 6.39 10.56 -0.76
CA ASP A 133 7.06 11.51 -1.64
C ASP A 133 6.21 11.80 -2.89
N GLU A 134 6.70 12.71 -3.72
CA GLU A 134 6.03 13.12 -4.95
C GLU A 134 5.93 12.00 -5.98
N GLY A 135 7.00 11.20 -6.12
CA GLY A 135 7.02 10.08 -7.06
C GLY A 135 5.97 9.03 -6.73
N ALA A 136 5.84 8.67 -5.45
CA ALA A 136 4.81 7.74 -5.00
C ALA A 136 3.39 8.28 -5.21
N ARG A 137 3.18 9.59 -4.99
CA ARG A 137 1.89 10.25 -5.28
C ARG A 137 1.56 10.22 -6.78
N ASP A 138 2.56 10.45 -7.63
CA ASP A 138 2.40 10.44 -9.09
C ASP A 138 2.12 9.02 -9.60
N ASP A 139 2.79 8.01 -9.04
CA ASP A 139 2.52 6.60 -9.34
C ASP A 139 1.08 6.19 -8.97
N ILE A 140 0.57 6.65 -7.82
CA ILE A 140 -0.82 6.43 -7.41
C ILE A 140 -1.79 7.10 -8.40
N ASP A 141 -1.52 8.35 -8.76
CA ASP A 141 -2.33 9.09 -9.72
C ASP A 141 -2.38 8.37 -11.08
N GLN A 142 -1.25 7.89 -11.57
CA GLN A 142 -1.19 7.11 -12.81
C GLN A 142 -2.01 5.82 -12.72
N LEU A 143 -1.94 5.10 -11.60
CA LEU A 143 -2.77 3.90 -11.40
C LEU A 143 -4.27 4.20 -11.45
N VAL A 144 -4.69 5.33 -10.87
CA VAL A 144 -6.09 5.77 -10.93
C VAL A 144 -6.49 6.11 -12.37
N GLN A 145 -5.65 6.86 -13.09
CA GLN A 145 -5.90 7.21 -14.49
C GLN A 145 -5.97 5.97 -15.39
N ASP A 146 -5.09 5.01 -15.20
CA ASP A 146 -5.08 3.76 -15.94
C ASP A 146 -6.37 2.95 -15.68
N ALA A 147 -6.84 2.91 -14.43
CA ALA A 147 -8.08 2.24 -14.07
C ALA A 147 -9.31 2.91 -14.72
N VAL A 148 -9.34 4.25 -14.74
CA VAL A 148 -10.41 5.02 -15.42
C VAL A 148 -10.37 4.81 -16.93
N ALA A 149 -9.17 4.87 -17.54
CA ALA A 149 -9.00 4.65 -18.97
C ALA A 149 -9.47 3.26 -19.42
N ALA A 150 -9.48 2.32 -18.50
CA ALA A 150 -9.95 0.98 -18.73
C ALA A 150 -11.42 0.74 -18.36
N GLY A 151 -12.16 1.79 -18.07
CA GLY A 151 -13.59 1.73 -17.80
C GLY A 151 -13.96 1.69 -16.32
N GLY A 152 -13.01 1.90 -15.42
CA GLY A 152 -13.28 2.05 -14.00
C GLY A 152 -14.05 3.34 -13.69
N GLU A 153 -15.01 3.27 -12.77
CA GLU A 153 -15.78 4.39 -12.25
C GLU A 153 -15.20 4.86 -10.93
N VAL A 154 -14.76 6.13 -10.86
CA VAL A 154 -14.31 6.75 -9.61
C VAL A 154 -15.53 7.09 -8.77
N LEU A 155 -15.66 6.44 -7.61
CA LEU A 155 -16.77 6.65 -6.68
C LEU A 155 -16.48 7.80 -5.72
N THR A 156 -15.21 7.98 -5.34
CA THR A 156 -14.74 9.12 -4.53
C THR A 156 -13.23 9.31 -4.74
N GLY A 157 -12.73 10.52 -4.51
CA GLY A 157 -11.31 10.86 -4.62
C GLY A 157 -10.79 10.95 -6.04
N GLY A 158 -9.73 10.22 -6.35
CA GLY A 158 -9.15 10.12 -7.69
C GLY A 158 -8.33 11.32 -8.12
N HIS A 159 -7.83 12.14 -7.19
CA HIS A 159 -7.06 13.33 -7.53
C HIS A 159 -6.04 13.72 -6.46
N LYS A 160 -5.00 14.40 -6.90
CA LYS A 160 -4.02 15.05 -6.03
C LYS A 160 -4.67 16.21 -5.29
N ILE A 161 -4.35 16.38 -4.02
CA ILE A 161 -4.80 17.54 -3.23
C ILE A 161 -3.73 18.62 -3.35
N GLU A 162 -4.14 19.83 -3.76
CA GLU A 162 -3.27 20.97 -3.92
C GLU A 162 -2.79 21.51 -2.57
N GLY A 163 -1.58 22.04 -2.54
CA GLY A 163 -0.98 22.66 -1.36
C GLY A 163 0.37 22.05 -0.97
N ASP A 164 0.84 22.41 0.22
CA ASP A 164 2.11 21.91 0.75
C ASP A 164 2.01 20.46 1.20
N GLY A 165 2.83 19.59 0.64
CA GLY A 165 2.89 18.14 0.93
C GLY A 165 2.34 17.29 -0.21
N TYR A 166 2.51 15.98 -0.07
CA TYR A 166 2.17 15.03 -1.14
C TYR A 166 0.85 14.33 -0.83
N PHE A 167 -0.22 15.12 -0.70
CA PHE A 167 -1.54 14.59 -0.39
C PHE A 167 -2.26 14.06 -1.63
N TYR A 168 -3.02 12.98 -1.43
CA TYR A 168 -3.91 12.39 -2.41
C TYR A 168 -5.26 12.11 -1.76
N ALA A 169 -6.34 12.35 -2.47
CA ALA A 169 -7.69 12.10 -1.94
C ALA A 169 -7.93 10.60 -1.74
N PRO A 170 -8.54 10.18 -0.61
CA PRO A 170 -8.95 8.80 -0.41
C PRO A 170 -9.82 8.34 -1.58
N THR A 171 -9.42 7.26 -2.25
CA THR A 171 -9.99 6.89 -3.55
C THR A 171 -10.64 5.52 -3.51
N ALA A 172 -11.84 5.43 -4.05
CA ALA A 172 -12.51 4.17 -4.37
C ALA A 172 -12.89 4.15 -5.85
N ILE A 173 -12.61 3.04 -6.52
CA ILE A 173 -12.92 2.84 -7.95
C ILE A 173 -13.72 1.54 -8.08
N LYS A 174 -14.87 1.62 -8.73
CA LYS A 174 -15.64 0.45 -9.13
C LYS A 174 -15.14 -0.06 -10.49
N VAL A 175 -14.85 -1.35 -10.55
CA VAL A 175 -14.41 -2.01 -11.77
C VAL A 175 -15.27 -3.25 -12.04
N GLU A 176 -15.61 -3.49 -13.28
CA GLU A 176 -16.44 -4.65 -13.67
C GLU A 176 -15.61 -5.93 -13.89
N THR A 177 -14.29 -5.80 -14.05
CA THR A 177 -13.41 -6.94 -14.33
C THR A 177 -12.23 -7.03 -13.38
N VAL A 178 -11.78 -8.26 -13.10
CA VAL A 178 -10.59 -8.55 -12.29
C VAL A 178 -9.25 -8.23 -13.00
N SER A 179 -9.25 -7.69 -14.21
CA SER A 179 -8.02 -7.41 -14.98
C SER A 179 -7.10 -6.39 -14.33
N TYR A 180 -7.64 -5.52 -13.47
CA TYR A 180 -6.88 -4.50 -12.71
C TYR A 180 -6.43 -4.96 -11.34
N THR A 181 -6.78 -6.15 -10.91
CA THR A 181 -6.39 -6.69 -9.60
C THR A 181 -4.91 -7.03 -9.48
N HIS A 182 -4.13 -6.80 -10.53
CA HIS A 182 -2.68 -6.96 -10.55
C HIS A 182 -1.92 -5.67 -10.26
N LEU A 183 -2.60 -4.63 -9.76
CA LEU A 183 -1.95 -3.41 -9.29
C LEU A 183 -0.95 -3.76 -8.19
N ARG A 184 0.30 -3.45 -8.45
CA ARG A 184 1.43 -3.75 -7.56
C ARG A 184 1.32 -2.91 -6.29
N ALA A 185 1.49 -3.53 -5.15
CA ALA A 185 1.85 -2.83 -3.93
C ALA A 185 3.32 -2.41 -3.98
#